data_2653252e33fb620e7b5f3e96c19a0b89
#
_entry.id   2653252e33fb620e7b5f3e96c19a0b89
#
_cell.length_a   1.000
_cell.length_b   1.000
_cell.length_c   1.000
_cell.angle_alpha   90.00
_cell.angle_beta   90.00
_cell.angle_gamma   90.00
#
_symmetry.space_group_name_H-M   'P 1'
#
loop_
_entity.id
_entity.type
_entity.pdbx_description
1 polymer ?
#
loop_
_entity_poly.entity_id
_entity_poly.type
_entity_poly.pdbx_seq_one_letter_code
_entity_poly.pdbx_strand_id
1 'polypeptide(L)'
;WKKAGMEKASEDETVAYVSNLYADLLDGHPIITNRSVWRNFPMIRCETWVKDNLVIMGDCAHTAHYSIGSGTKLAMEDAIALFECCKHEANPSEALKLYDASRRDEVERTQHAADVSLFWFENVRRYWGMDPVQFNFSLMSRSKAITYDNLRLRDREFVKAVDKAFSDEAAEKFGAPQLKKNSVPPMFAPFQ
;
A
#
# COMPACT_ATOMS: atom_id res chain seq x y z
N TRP A 1 16.95 -5.45 -6.63
CA TRP A 1 17.24 -6.12 -7.91
C TRP A 1 18.64 -5.79 -8.44
N LYS A 2 19.12 -4.55 -8.33
CA LYS A 2 20.50 -4.18 -8.70
C LYS A 2 21.54 -5.01 -7.93
N LYS A 3 21.35 -5.16 -6.59
CA LYS A 3 22.23 -5.96 -5.75
C LYS A 3 22.19 -7.46 -6.07
N ALA A 4 21.10 -7.94 -6.65
CA ALA A 4 20.97 -9.32 -7.11
C ALA A 4 21.54 -9.53 -8.53
N GLY A 5 22.04 -8.48 -9.18
CA GLY A 5 22.58 -8.55 -10.54
C GLY A 5 21.52 -8.63 -11.66
N MET A 6 20.24 -8.42 -11.31
CA MET A 6 19.11 -8.63 -12.24
C MET A 6 18.83 -7.41 -13.15
N GLU A 7 19.58 -6.33 -13.05
CA GLU A 7 19.30 -5.07 -13.77
C GLU A 7 19.29 -5.22 -15.30
N LYS A 8 20.09 -6.17 -15.80
CA LYS A 8 20.22 -6.46 -17.24
C LYS A 8 19.87 -7.91 -17.57
N ALA A 9 19.27 -8.64 -16.62
CA ALA A 9 18.95 -10.04 -16.82
C ALA A 9 17.87 -10.19 -17.89
N SER A 10 18.08 -11.15 -18.79
CA SER A 10 17.06 -11.62 -19.73
C SER A 10 15.91 -12.30 -19.00
N GLU A 11 14.83 -12.58 -19.71
CA GLU A 11 13.70 -13.33 -19.16
C GLU A 11 14.14 -14.73 -18.71
N ASP A 12 14.96 -15.43 -19.53
CA ASP A 12 15.46 -16.78 -19.22
C ASP A 12 16.35 -16.78 -17.97
N GLU A 13 17.27 -15.82 -17.85
CA GLU A 13 18.11 -15.66 -16.65
C GLU A 13 17.27 -15.36 -15.41
N THR A 14 16.23 -14.56 -15.57
CA THR A 14 15.27 -14.26 -14.49
C THR A 14 14.50 -15.50 -14.06
N VAL A 15 14.00 -16.28 -15.02
CA VAL A 15 13.31 -17.55 -14.76
C VAL A 15 14.23 -18.52 -14.03
N ALA A 16 15.45 -18.70 -14.50
CA ALA A 16 16.43 -19.58 -13.86
C ALA A 16 16.72 -19.15 -12.42
N TYR A 17 16.93 -17.86 -12.18
CA TYR A 17 17.18 -17.30 -10.86
C TYR A 17 15.98 -17.52 -9.92
N VAL A 18 14.76 -17.19 -10.35
CA VAL A 18 13.55 -17.30 -9.53
C VAL A 18 13.18 -18.77 -9.30
N SER A 19 13.34 -19.64 -10.30
CA SER A 19 13.12 -21.09 -10.16
C SER A 19 14.05 -21.71 -9.12
N ASN A 20 15.31 -21.30 -9.11
CA ASN A 20 16.26 -21.78 -8.10
C ASN A 20 15.93 -21.23 -6.69
N LEU A 21 15.53 -19.95 -6.59
CA LEU A 21 15.18 -19.33 -5.33
C LEU A 21 13.95 -19.97 -4.65
N TYR A 22 13.00 -20.44 -5.45
CA TYR A 22 11.74 -21.03 -4.98
C TYR A 22 11.62 -22.52 -5.29
N ALA A 23 12.74 -23.23 -5.50
CA ALA A 23 12.75 -24.63 -5.91
C ALA A 23 11.91 -25.52 -5.00
N ASP A 24 12.03 -25.35 -3.68
CA ASP A 24 11.27 -26.13 -2.69
C ASP A 24 9.75 -25.89 -2.74
N LEU A 25 9.33 -24.67 -3.14
CA LEU A 25 7.92 -24.31 -3.25
C LEU A 25 7.32 -24.69 -4.60
N LEU A 26 8.13 -24.69 -5.63
CA LEU A 26 7.70 -25.01 -6.99
C LEU A 26 7.51 -26.52 -7.22
N ASP A 27 8.15 -27.36 -6.42
CA ASP A 27 8.05 -28.83 -6.49
C ASP A 27 8.20 -29.36 -7.96
N GLY A 28 9.17 -28.81 -8.69
CA GLY A 28 9.44 -29.16 -10.08
C GLY A 28 8.50 -28.51 -11.12
N HIS A 29 7.52 -27.73 -10.70
CA HIS A 29 6.65 -27.01 -11.64
C HIS A 29 7.36 -25.82 -12.27
N PRO A 30 7.14 -25.54 -13.58
CA PRO A 30 7.75 -24.41 -14.25
C PRO A 30 7.09 -23.09 -13.83
N ILE A 31 7.88 -22.01 -13.86
CA ILE A 31 7.38 -20.65 -13.76
C ILE A 31 6.73 -20.25 -15.09
N ILE A 32 5.51 -19.70 -15.01
CA ILE A 32 4.83 -19.12 -16.16
C ILE A 32 5.29 -17.67 -16.33
N THR A 33 5.81 -17.32 -17.49
CA THR A 33 6.26 -15.97 -17.82
C THR A 33 5.30 -15.26 -18.77
N ASN A 34 5.29 -13.95 -18.70
CA ASN A 34 4.53 -13.09 -19.61
C ASN A 34 5.27 -11.76 -19.77
N ARG A 35 6.30 -11.75 -20.61
CA ARG A 35 7.19 -10.59 -20.81
C ARG A 35 7.73 -10.06 -19.48
N SER A 36 8.17 -10.98 -18.62
CA SER A 36 8.62 -10.71 -17.25
C SER A 36 10.00 -10.06 -17.27
N VAL A 37 10.04 -8.75 -17.27
CA VAL A 37 11.28 -7.96 -17.33
C VAL A 37 11.39 -7.05 -16.10
N TRP A 38 12.63 -6.87 -15.64
CA TRP A 38 12.92 -5.94 -14.55
C TRP A 38 12.77 -4.50 -15.04
N ARG A 39 11.93 -3.73 -14.36
CA ARG A 39 11.67 -2.32 -14.70
C ARG A 39 11.56 -1.47 -13.45
N ASN A 40 11.99 -0.22 -13.55
CA ASN A 40 11.56 0.81 -12.61
C ASN A 40 10.13 1.21 -12.94
N PHE A 41 9.28 1.34 -11.92
CA PHE A 41 7.93 1.86 -12.05
C PHE A 41 7.92 3.33 -11.66
N PRO A 42 7.89 4.25 -12.63
CA PRO A 42 7.77 5.68 -12.31
C PRO A 42 6.38 5.95 -11.74
N MET A 43 6.33 6.76 -10.70
CA MET A 43 5.07 7.31 -10.20
C MET A 43 4.71 8.54 -11.03
N ILE A 44 3.60 8.47 -11.75
CA ILE A 44 3.08 9.59 -12.55
C ILE A 44 2.15 10.42 -11.68
N ARG A 45 2.34 11.72 -11.71
CA ARG A 45 1.48 12.72 -11.06
C ARG A 45 1.37 13.93 -11.98
N CYS A 46 0.28 14.01 -12.73
CA CYS A 46 0.01 15.15 -13.57
C CYS A 46 -0.64 16.27 -12.74
N GLU A 47 -0.08 17.46 -12.81
CA GLU A 47 -0.63 18.65 -12.15
C GLU A 47 -1.96 19.07 -12.78
N THR A 48 -2.11 18.88 -14.09
CA THR A 48 -3.29 19.25 -14.86
C THR A 48 -3.87 18.01 -15.54
N TRP A 49 -5.12 17.67 -15.23
CA TRP A 49 -5.84 16.56 -15.86
C TRP A 49 -6.77 17.00 -16.97
N VAL A 50 -7.12 18.27 -16.99
CA VAL A 50 -8.04 18.87 -17.96
C VAL A 50 -7.41 20.07 -18.64
N LYS A 51 -7.44 20.11 -19.97
CA LYS A 51 -7.04 21.24 -20.77
C LYS A 51 -7.99 21.43 -21.94
N ASP A 52 -8.69 22.54 -21.97
CA ASP A 52 -9.73 22.82 -22.96
C ASP A 52 -10.79 21.71 -22.99
N ASN A 53 -10.89 20.96 -24.09
CA ASN A 53 -11.77 19.81 -24.26
C ASN A 53 -11.05 18.46 -24.14
N LEU A 54 -9.81 18.43 -23.64
CA LEU A 54 -9.05 17.22 -23.40
C LEU A 54 -9.06 16.88 -21.91
N VAL A 55 -9.20 15.61 -21.61
CA VAL A 55 -9.10 15.05 -20.26
C VAL A 55 -8.25 13.81 -20.28
N ILE A 56 -7.43 13.65 -19.24
CA ILE A 56 -6.67 12.41 -18.97
C ILE A 56 -7.20 11.75 -17.70
N MET A 57 -7.12 10.41 -17.65
CA MET A 57 -7.58 9.60 -16.54
C MET A 57 -6.74 8.34 -16.37
N GLY A 58 -6.86 7.69 -15.22
CA GLY A 58 -6.10 6.47 -14.93
C GLY A 58 -4.60 6.69 -15.00
N ASP A 59 -3.86 5.70 -15.52
CA ASP A 59 -2.40 5.72 -15.57
C ASP A 59 -1.81 6.88 -16.39
N CYS A 60 -2.59 7.50 -17.28
CA CYS A 60 -2.17 8.69 -18.00
C CYS A 60 -2.09 9.93 -17.10
N ALA A 61 -2.96 10.01 -16.09
CA ALA A 61 -3.03 11.14 -15.16
C ALA A 61 -2.22 10.88 -13.88
N HIS A 62 -2.28 9.64 -13.40
CA HIS A 62 -1.68 9.25 -12.13
C HIS A 62 -1.44 7.74 -12.08
N THR A 63 -0.31 7.34 -11.55
CA THR A 63 -0.06 5.93 -11.22
C THR A 63 0.10 5.77 -9.72
N ALA A 64 -0.29 4.62 -9.17
CA ALA A 64 -0.01 4.22 -7.81
C ALA A 64 0.89 2.99 -7.82
N HIS A 65 1.85 2.92 -6.90
CA HIS A 65 2.72 1.75 -6.80
C HIS A 65 1.88 0.49 -6.58
N TYR A 66 2.17 -0.57 -7.31
CA TYR A 66 1.40 -1.82 -7.35
C TYR A 66 1.28 -2.54 -5.98
N SER A 67 2.13 -2.19 -5.00
CA SER A 67 2.14 -2.82 -3.68
C SER A 67 0.83 -2.70 -2.89
N ILE A 68 -0.06 -1.78 -3.26
CA ILE A 68 -1.40 -1.64 -2.65
C ILE A 68 -2.53 -2.13 -3.54
N GLY A 69 -2.25 -2.52 -4.79
CA GLY A 69 -3.24 -3.09 -5.71
C GLY A 69 -4.35 -2.14 -6.15
N SER A 70 -4.13 -0.82 -6.16
CA SER A 70 -5.20 0.18 -6.36
C SER A 70 -5.26 0.81 -7.75
N GLY A 71 -4.29 0.56 -8.65
CA GLY A 71 -4.24 1.24 -9.95
C GLY A 71 -5.50 1.04 -10.79
N THR A 72 -5.91 -0.21 -11.01
CA THR A 72 -7.14 -0.53 -11.76
C THR A 72 -8.39 0.05 -11.09
N LYS A 73 -8.48 -0.01 -9.75
CA LYS A 73 -9.60 0.58 -9.00
C LYS A 73 -9.69 2.09 -9.26
N LEU A 74 -8.57 2.81 -9.17
CA LEU A 74 -8.54 4.25 -9.43
C LEU A 74 -9.01 4.59 -10.85
N ALA A 75 -8.53 3.86 -11.87
CA ALA A 75 -8.94 4.08 -13.26
C ALA A 75 -10.44 3.81 -13.48
N MET A 76 -11.01 2.79 -12.84
CA MET A 76 -12.45 2.52 -12.88
C MET A 76 -13.26 3.64 -12.20
N GLU A 77 -12.81 4.12 -11.06
CA GLU A 77 -13.45 5.22 -10.34
C GLU A 77 -13.37 6.53 -11.11
N ASP A 78 -12.26 6.79 -11.82
CA ASP A 78 -12.14 7.94 -12.71
C ASP A 78 -13.16 7.89 -13.84
N ALA A 79 -13.33 6.71 -14.48
CA ALA A 79 -14.29 6.53 -15.53
C ALA A 79 -15.74 6.77 -15.06
N ILE A 80 -16.07 6.26 -13.87
CA ILE A 80 -17.38 6.46 -13.24
C ILE A 80 -17.59 7.95 -12.93
N ALA A 81 -16.61 8.61 -12.32
CA ALA A 81 -16.71 10.01 -11.96
C ALA A 81 -16.84 10.91 -13.19
N LEU A 82 -16.06 10.66 -14.24
CA LEU A 82 -16.17 11.39 -15.51
C LEU A 82 -17.56 11.22 -16.13
N PHE A 83 -18.06 9.98 -16.17
CA PHE A 83 -19.41 9.69 -16.68
C PHE A 83 -20.48 10.45 -15.88
N GLU A 84 -20.46 10.40 -14.56
CA GLU A 84 -21.44 11.08 -13.72
C GLU A 84 -21.35 12.61 -13.86
N CYS A 85 -20.17 13.18 -13.95
CA CYS A 85 -20.00 14.62 -14.19
C CYS A 85 -20.60 15.03 -15.56
N CYS A 86 -20.32 14.28 -16.63
CA CYS A 86 -20.87 14.56 -17.97
C CYS A 86 -22.38 14.31 -18.07
N LYS A 87 -22.94 13.44 -17.25
CA LYS A 87 -24.37 13.17 -17.21
C LYS A 87 -25.16 14.29 -16.52
N HIS A 88 -24.58 14.89 -15.47
CA HIS A 88 -25.28 15.87 -14.64
C HIS A 88 -24.94 17.32 -14.98
N GLU A 89 -23.86 17.59 -15.70
CA GLU A 89 -23.45 18.91 -16.14
C GLU A 89 -23.57 19.05 -17.67
N ALA A 90 -24.41 19.95 -18.10
CA ALA A 90 -24.71 20.16 -19.53
C ALA A 90 -23.54 20.85 -20.28
N ASN A 91 -22.71 21.63 -19.56
CA ASN A 91 -21.54 22.28 -20.13
C ASN A 91 -20.32 21.32 -20.02
N PRO A 92 -19.80 20.82 -21.16
CA PRO A 92 -18.67 19.88 -21.13
C PRO A 92 -17.44 20.42 -20.41
N SER A 93 -17.12 21.70 -20.55
CA SER A 93 -15.96 22.30 -19.89
C SER A 93 -16.11 22.30 -18.35
N GLU A 94 -17.30 22.58 -17.84
CA GLU A 94 -17.58 22.54 -16.41
C GLU A 94 -17.61 21.08 -15.91
N ALA A 95 -18.18 20.15 -16.67
CA ALA A 95 -18.16 18.72 -16.35
C ALA A 95 -16.73 18.19 -16.14
N LEU A 96 -15.79 18.56 -17.02
CA LEU A 96 -14.39 18.14 -16.89
C LEU A 96 -13.71 18.76 -15.68
N LYS A 97 -13.99 20.02 -15.34
CA LYS A 97 -13.47 20.64 -14.11
C LYS A 97 -14.00 19.97 -12.84
N LEU A 98 -15.29 19.62 -12.84
CA LEU A 98 -15.92 18.88 -11.73
C LEU A 98 -15.28 17.49 -11.56
N TYR A 99 -15.01 16.81 -12.66
CA TYR A 99 -14.31 15.53 -12.64
C TYR A 99 -12.94 15.65 -11.94
N ASP A 100 -12.07 16.57 -12.41
CA ASP A 100 -10.74 16.79 -11.80
C ASP A 100 -10.86 17.10 -10.31
N ALA A 101 -11.72 18.04 -9.94
CA ALA A 101 -11.92 18.42 -8.53
C ALA A 101 -12.44 17.27 -7.66
N SER A 102 -13.33 16.43 -8.19
CA SER A 102 -13.93 15.32 -7.43
C SER A 102 -12.97 14.16 -7.17
N ARG A 103 -11.99 13.95 -8.06
CA ARG A 103 -11.11 12.77 -8.00
C ARG A 103 -9.75 13.03 -7.36
N ARG A 104 -9.27 14.26 -7.43
CA ARG A 104 -7.88 14.59 -7.06
C ARG A 104 -7.51 14.18 -5.64
N ASP A 105 -8.32 14.53 -4.66
CA ASP A 105 -8.04 14.23 -3.25
C ASP A 105 -7.94 12.72 -2.96
N GLU A 106 -8.80 11.91 -3.57
CA GLU A 106 -8.80 10.46 -3.36
C GLU A 106 -7.58 9.80 -4.02
N VAL A 107 -7.24 10.27 -5.23
CA VAL A 107 -6.06 9.81 -5.96
C VAL A 107 -4.79 10.15 -5.18
N GLU A 108 -4.63 11.38 -4.71
CA GLU A 108 -3.46 11.81 -3.95
C GLU A 108 -3.30 11.04 -2.64
N ARG A 109 -4.40 10.79 -1.92
CA ARG A 109 -4.40 9.94 -0.72
C ARG A 109 -3.96 8.51 -1.02
N THR A 110 -4.45 7.95 -2.13
CA THR A 110 -4.09 6.59 -2.55
C THR A 110 -2.63 6.52 -2.99
N GLN A 111 -2.14 7.50 -3.74
CA GLN A 111 -0.72 7.59 -4.12
C GLN A 111 0.18 7.73 -2.88
N HIS A 112 -0.21 8.54 -1.90
CA HIS A 112 0.53 8.65 -0.64
C HIS A 112 0.58 7.31 0.11
N ALA A 113 -0.54 6.60 0.21
CA ALA A 113 -0.57 5.27 0.83
C ALA A 113 0.32 4.26 0.08
N ALA A 114 0.38 4.36 -1.25
CA ALA A 114 1.27 3.55 -2.08
C ALA A 114 2.75 3.86 -1.84
N ASP A 115 3.12 5.14 -1.70
CA ASP A 115 4.49 5.56 -1.36
C ASP A 115 4.93 5.02 0.00
N VAL A 116 4.06 5.12 1.01
CA VAL A 116 4.36 4.58 2.35
C VAL A 116 4.51 3.06 2.32
N SER A 117 3.67 2.38 1.53
CA SER A 117 3.79 0.93 1.31
C SER A 117 5.10 0.56 0.60
N LEU A 118 5.47 1.29 -0.44
CA LEU A 118 6.76 1.11 -1.14
C LEU A 118 7.94 1.27 -0.19
N PHE A 119 7.94 2.35 0.61
CA PHE A 119 8.98 2.58 1.60
C PHE A 119 9.12 1.40 2.59
N TRP A 120 8.00 0.81 3.01
CA TRP A 120 8.03 -0.37 3.89
C TRP A 120 8.73 -1.56 3.20
N PHE A 121 8.39 -1.87 1.94
CA PHE A 121 9.02 -2.96 1.19
C PHE A 121 10.50 -2.72 0.93
N GLU A 122 10.90 -1.50 0.57
CA GLU A 122 12.31 -1.15 0.37
C GLU A 122 13.15 -1.28 1.64
N ASN A 123 12.49 -1.15 2.80
CA ASN A 123 13.12 -1.27 4.11
C ASN A 123 12.72 -2.55 4.87
N VAL A 124 12.24 -3.58 4.19
CA VAL A 124 11.72 -4.82 4.80
C VAL A 124 12.70 -5.49 5.76
N ARG A 125 14.01 -5.32 5.56
CA ARG A 125 15.05 -5.84 6.46
C ARG A 125 14.90 -5.36 7.91
N ARG A 126 14.30 -4.20 8.13
CA ARG A 126 14.04 -3.66 9.49
C ARG A 126 13.04 -4.51 10.27
N TYR A 127 12.20 -5.25 9.55
CA TYR A 127 11.10 -6.05 10.10
C TYR A 127 11.39 -7.55 10.06
N TRP A 128 12.49 -7.96 9.40
CA TRP A 128 12.78 -9.37 9.13
C TRP A 128 13.01 -10.22 10.37
N GLY A 129 13.46 -9.64 11.48
CA GLY A 129 13.67 -10.33 12.75
C GLY A 129 12.49 -10.27 13.72
N MET A 130 11.34 -9.74 13.29
CA MET A 130 10.15 -9.71 14.13
C MET A 130 9.53 -11.09 14.31
N ASP A 131 8.80 -11.29 15.39
CA ASP A 131 7.86 -12.40 15.53
C ASP A 131 6.89 -12.43 14.33
N PRO A 132 6.52 -13.62 13.81
CA PRO A 132 5.65 -13.73 12.64
C PRO A 132 4.32 -12.98 12.76
N VAL A 133 3.73 -12.92 13.94
CA VAL A 133 2.46 -12.19 14.18
C VAL A 133 2.69 -10.68 14.10
N GLN A 134 3.76 -10.20 14.71
CA GLN A 134 4.17 -8.78 14.64
C GLN A 134 4.53 -8.37 13.21
N PHE A 135 5.28 -9.22 12.49
CA PHE A 135 5.62 -8.98 11.08
C PHE A 135 4.35 -8.87 10.23
N ASN A 136 3.40 -9.81 10.40
CA ASN A 136 2.14 -9.79 9.67
C ASN A 136 1.33 -8.52 9.97
N PHE A 137 1.25 -8.11 11.23
CA PHE A 137 0.60 -6.85 11.60
C PHE A 137 1.27 -5.64 10.93
N SER A 138 2.60 -5.58 10.95
CA SER A 138 3.38 -4.52 10.28
C SER A 138 3.12 -4.51 8.76
N LEU A 139 3.07 -5.69 8.13
CA LEU A 139 2.77 -5.84 6.71
C LEU A 139 1.35 -5.38 6.37
N MET A 140 0.34 -5.76 7.16
CA MET A 140 -1.06 -5.40 6.91
C MET A 140 -1.33 -3.90 7.11
N SER A 141 -0.69 -3.28 8.09
CA SER A 141 -0.87 -1.86 8.42
C SER A 141 0.13 -0.92 7.72
N ARG A 142 1.04 -1.43 6.89
CA ARG A 142 2.18 -0.70 6.30
C ARG A 142 1.82 0.60 5.58
N SER A 143 0.69 0.62 4.89
CA SER A 143 0.24 1.78 4.10
C SER A 143 -0.50 2.83 4.93
N LYS A 144 -0.76 2.54 6.22
CA LYS A 144 -1.64 3.32 7.12
C LYS A 144 -3.10 3.43 6.67
N ALA A 145 -3.47 2.83 5.53
CA ALA A 145 -4.86 2.74 5.09
C ALA A 145 -5.66 1.72 5.93
N ILE A 146 -4.99 0.69 6.45
CA ILE A 146 -5.55 -0.28 7.38
C ILE A 146 -4.99 0.04 8.77
N THR A 147 -5.88 0.38 9.70
CA THR A 147 -5.53 0.71 11.08
C THR A 147 -5.70 -0.50 11.99
N TYR A 148 -5.16 -0.40 13.21
CA TYR A 148 -5.41 -1.36 14.28
C TYR A 148 -6.91 -1.58 14.51
N ASP A 149 -7.71 -0.51 14.57
CA ASP A 149 -9.15 -0.61 14.77
C ASP A 149 -9.87 -1.32 13.61
N ASN A 150 -9.46 -1.05 12.37
CA ASN A 150 -9.99 -1.78 11.21
C ASN A 150 -9.69 -3.28 11.30
N LEU A 151 -8.47 -3.65 11.69
CA LEU A 151 -8.09 -5.05 11.88
C LEU A 151 -8.89 -5.68 13.01
N ARG A 152 -9.08 -4.99 14.12
CA ARG A 152 -9.87 -5.47 15.26
C ARG A 152 -11.33 -5.77 14.89
N LEU A 153 -11.91 -4.98 13.97
CA LEU A 153 -13.26 -5.22 13.46
C LEU A 153 -13.33 -6.42 12.50
N ARG A 154 -12.25 -6.67 11.74
CA ARG A 154 -12.19 -7.74 10.73
C ARG A 154 -11.75 -9.06 11.29
N ASP A 155 -10.74 -9.05 12.15
CA ASP A 155 -10.14 -10.24 12.77
C ASP A 155 -9.70 -9.92 14.20
N ARG A 156 -10.62 -10.11 15.11
CA ARG A 156 -10.41 -9.84 16.53
C ARG A 156 -9.38 -10.79 17.16
N GLU A 157 -9.33 -12.04 16.70
CA GLU A 157 -8.40 -13.03 17.25
C GLU A 157 -6.97 -12.75 16.81
N PHE A 158 -6.78 -12.35 15.57
CA PHE A 158 -5.48 -11.87 15.10
C PHE A 158 -4.98 -10.68 15.93
N VAL A 159 -5.82 -9.67 16.18
CA VAL A 159 -5.42 -8.50 16.96
C VAL A 159 -5.09 -8.87 18.41
N LYS A 160 -5.80 -9.79 19.04
CA LYS A 160 -5.44 -10.32 20.37
C LYS A 160 -4.06 -10.99 20.37
N ALA A 161 -3.77 -11.76 19.31
CA ALA A 161 -2.44 -12.38 19.16
C ALA A 161 -1.34 -11.33 19.00
N VAL A 162 -1.63 -10.26 18.24
CA VAL A 162 -0.72 -9.10 18.08
C VAL A 162 -0.45 -8.42 19.42
N ASP A 163 -1.50 -8.09 20.19
CA ASP A 163 -1.38 -7.45 21.49
C ASP A 163 -0.54 -8.30 22.46
N LYS A 164 -0.78 -9.62 22.44
CA LYS A 164 0.01 -10.56 23.25
C LYS A 164 1.47 -10.58 22.84
N ALA A 165 1.79 -10.70 21.53
CA ALA A 165 3.16 -10.77 21.04
C ALA A 165 3.96 -9.50 21.40
N PHE A 166 3.37 -8.31 21.24
CA PHE A 166 4.02 -7.06 21.64
C PHE A 166 4.18 -6.92 23.15
N SER A 167 3.20 -7.39 23.93
CA SER A 167 3.26 -7.37 25.40
C SER A 167 4.34 -8.31 25.94
N ASP A 168 4.42 -9.51 25.39
CA ASP A 168 5.41 -10.52 25.78
C ASP A 168 6.83 -10.03 25.46
N GLU A 169 7.07 -9.48 24.27
CA GLU A 169 8.36 -8.91 23.88
C GLU A 169 8.75 -7.73 24.78
N ALA A 170 7.81 -6.86 25.10
CA ALA A 170 8.07 -5.74 25.99
C ALA A 170 8.41 -6.21 27.42
N ALA A 171 7.71 -7.22 27.92
CA ALA A 171 7.98 -7.80 29.23
C ALA A 171 9.36 -8.48 29.29
N GLU A 172 9.76 -9.16 28.21
CA GLU A 172 11.10 -9.79 28.11
C GLU A 172 12.22 -8.74 28.08
N LYS A 173 12.05 -7.68 27.28
CA LYS A 173 13.10 -6.66 27.11
C LYS A 173 13.21 -5.66 28.26
N PHE A 174 12.09 -5.29 28.86
CA PHE A 174 12.01 -4.18 29.83
C PHE A 174 11.49 -4.58 31.21
N GLY A 175 11.15 -5.86 31.42
CA GLY A 175 10.44 -6.35 32.59
C GLY A 175 8.94 -6.03 32.54
N ALA A 176 8.13 -6.78 33.31
CA ALA A 176 6.70 -6.56 33.37
C ALA A 176 6.40 -5.12 33.89
N PRO A 177 5.54 -4.35 33.20
CA PRO A 177 5.24 -3.00 33.62
C PRO A 177 4.59 -3.01 35.00
N GLN A 178 5.21 -2.38 35.98
CA GLN A 178 4.60 -2.13 37.28
C GLN A 178 3.56 -1.01 37.12
N LEU A 179 2.35 -1.35 36.73
CA LEU A 179 1.22 -0.42 36.74
C LEU A 179 0.94 -0.05 38.20
N LYS A 180 1.41 1.11 38.64
CA LYS A 180 0.91 1.73 39.88
C LYS A 180 -0.60 1.94 39.67
N LYS A 181 -1.42 1.29 40.48
CA LYS A 181 -2.88 1.24 40.40
C LYS A 181 -3.61 2.59 40.35
N ASN A 182 -2.94 3.74 40.45
CA ASN A 182 -3.59 5.06 40.63
C ASN A 182 -2.91 6.23 39.88
N SER A 183 -2.21 6.02 38.77
CA SER A 183 -1.69 7.16 38.01
C SER A 183 -2.27 7.21 36.60
N VAL A 184 -3.40 7.87 36.44
CA VAL A 184 -3.79 8.43 35.14
C VAL A 184 -2.81 9.56 34.84
N PRO A 185 -2.09 9.54 33.68
CA PRO A 185 -1.23 10.64 33.33
C PRO A 185 -2.03 11.95 33.25
N PRO A 186 -1.46 13.09 33.72
CA PRO A 186 -2.20 14.37 33.76
C PRO A 186 -2.72 14.84 32.40
N MET A 187 -2.14 14.39 31.30
CA MET A 187 -2.56 14.76 29.94
C MET A 187 -3.88 14.14 29.49
N PHE A 188 -4.46 13.23 30.27
CA PHE A 188 -5.78 12.63 29.99
C PHE A 188 -6.87 13.08 30.99
N ALA A 189 -6.61 14.11 31.80
CA ALA A 189 -7.66 14.71 32.59
C ALA A 189 -8.69 15.33 31.63
N PRO A 190 -10.01 15.08 31.81
CA PRO A 190 -11.02 15.72 30.99
C PRO A 190 -10.95 17.25 31.16
N PHE A 191 -11.01 17.96 30.03
CA PHE A 191 -11.16 19.42 30.07
C PHE A 191 -12.43 19.77 30.84
N GLN A 192 -12.31 20.53 31.92
CA GLN A 192 -13.41 21.12 32.66
C GLN A 192 -13.98 22.29 31.87
#